data_3cb68196b9b10f887de559dd5c4ccf5f
#
_entry.id   3cb68196b9b10f887de559dd5c4ccf5f
#
_cell.length_a   1.000
_cell.length_b   1.000
_cell.length_c   1.000
_cell.angle_alpha   90.00
_cell.angle_beta   90.00
_cell.angle_gamma   90.00
#
_symmetry.space_group_name_H-M   'P 1'
#
loop_
_entity.id
_entity.type
_entity.pdbx_description
1 polymer ?
#
loop_
_entity_poly.entity_id
_entity_poly.type
_entity_poly.pdbx_seq_one_letter_code
_entity_poly.pdbx_strand_id
1 'polypeptide(L)'
;MKKFLSLFFTSVILSGMCGICEAKDMRFVQISDVRYSAGSDNQTFANVIQDVNKQKNVEFVVFTGDNLNKPSTDDLDGFIKEAKKLNRPYYIVIGDKDVNKLKHLSKVEYVKYLKKHIRKYKPETPSYTFIKDNIVFIVADGAKDVIPGTNGYFKEDVLTWLDNELTKYQDKNVIILQHFPIIPPSEKEAYYTFKPEEYMKVLAKHNNVKAVISGHFGVNNEQSVRGVSHISTAGIPDYRIIDVMDADTPNPTIWAQLKQAE
;
A
#
# COMPACT_ATOMS: atom_id res chain seq x y z
N MET A 1 60.67 11.43 -59.86
CA MET A 1 60.41 11.52 -58.41
C MET A 1 58.91 11.63 -58.19
N LYS A 2 58.22 10.53 -57.89
CA LYS A 2 56.80 10.48 -57.60
C LYS A 2 56.60 10.43 -56.07
N LYS A 3 55.96 11.46 -55.49
CA LYS A 3 55.64 11.53 -54.08
C LYS A 3 54.32 10.76 -53.86
N PHE A 4 54.37 9.68 -53.08
CA PHE A 4 53.20 9.00 -52.59
C PHE A 4 52.67 9.76 -51.36
N LEU A 5 51.39 10.21 -51.45
CA LEU A 5 50.69 10.80 -50.34
C LEU A 5 49.87 9.70 -49.68
N SER A 6 50.28 9.31 -48.45
CA SER A 6 49.57 8.33 -47.64
C SER A 6 48.47 9.03 -46.87
N LEU A 7 47.19 8.70 -47.20
CA LEU A 7 46.02 9.12 -46.42
C LEU A 7 45.83 8.16 -45.26
N PHE A 8 46.06 8.63 -44.04
CA PHE A 8 45.64 7.92 -42.81
C PHE A 8 44.13 8.16 -42.57
N PHE A 9 43.32 7.13 -42.76
CA PHE A 9 41.94 7.09 -42.29
C PHE A 9 41.93 6.75 -40.79
N THR A 10 41.65 7.76 -39.95
CA THR A 10 41.38 7.55 -38.52
C THR A 10 39.91 7.19 -38.36
N SER A 11 39.59 5.90 -38.20
CA SER A 11 38.25 5.45 -37.83
C SER A 11 38.00 5.77 -36.35
N VAL A 12 37.16 6.79 -36.11
CA VAL A 12 36.62 7.05 -34.78
C VAL A 12 35.56 6.00 -34.50
N ILE A 13 35.89 5.02 -33.66
CA ILE A 13 34.92 4.06 -33.09
C ILE A 13 34.15 4.84 -32.03
N LEU A 14 32.94 5.32 -32.37
CA LEU A 14 31.98 5.78 -31.40
C LEU A 14 31.44 4.52 -30.63
N SER A 15 32.09 4.16 -29.53
CA SER A 15 31.52 3.22 -28.59
C SER A 15 30.31 3.90 -27.90
N GLY A 16 29.14 3.64 -28.45
CA GLY A 16 27.89 3.95 -27.76
C GLY A 16 27.88 3.20 -26.45
N MET A 17 28.13 3.88 -25.33
CA MET A 17 27.78 3.39 -24.01
C MET A 17 26.26 3.31 -23.97
N CYS A 18 25.71 2.17 -24.39
CA CYS A 18 24.35 1.79 -24.00
C CYS A 18 24.42 1.65 -22.48
N GLY A 19 24.01 2.70 -21.77
CA GLY A 19 23.83 2.60 -20.32
C GLY A 19 22.84 1.47 -20.09
N ILE A 20 23.32 0.39 -19.49
CA ILE A 20 22.43 -0.65 -18.94
C ILE A 20 21.62 0.11 -17.92
N CYS A 21 20.36 0.45 -18.26
CA CYS A 21 19.40 0.95 -17.29
C CYS A 21 19.13 -0.25 -16.36
N GLU A 22 19.80 -0.29 -15.21
CA GLU A 22 19.56 -1.30 -14.20
C GLU A 22 18.15 -1.10 -13.72
N ALA A 23 17.29 -2.09 -13.92
CA ALA A 23 15.90 -2.03 -13.52
C ALA A 23 15.84 -1.78 -12.01
N LYS A 24 15.08 -0.78 -11.59
CA LYS A 24 15.03 -0.37 -10.19
C LYS A 24 14.01 -1.21 -9.45
N ASP A 25 14.47 -1.89 -8.42
CA ASP A 25 13.63 -2.64 -7.51
C ASP A 25 13.17 -1.75 -6.36
N MET A 26 11.97 -2.02 -5.86
CA MET A 26 11.40 -1.35 -4.69
C MET A 26 10.98 -2.39 -3.66
N ARG A 27 11.26 -2.13 -2.39
CA ARG A 27 10.82 -2.96 -1.28
C ARG A 27 10.06 -2.16 -0.25
N PHE A 28 8.89 -2.64 0.16
CA PHE A 28 8.14 -2.07 1.26
C PHE A 28 7.52 -3.16 2.14
N VAL A 29 7.03 -2.78 3.31
CA VAL A 29 6.40 -3.71 4.27
C VAL A 29 4.92 -3.39 4.40
N GLN A 30 4.10 -4.42 4.39
CA GLN A 30 2.69 -4.37 4.78
C GLN A 30 2.49 -4.95 6.17
N ILE A 31 1.84 -4.20 7.05
CA ILE A 31 1.32 -4.63 8.34
C ILE A 31 -0.19 -4.39 8.34
N SER A 32 -0.98 -5.36 8.78
CA SER A 32 -2.44 -5.23 8.82
C SER A 32 -2.99 -5.56 10.20
N ASP A 33 -4.18 -5.10 10.51
CA ASP A 33 -4.98 -5.54 11.67
C ASP A 33 -4.18 -5.54 12.99
N VAL A 34 -3.47 -4.43 13.25
CA VAL A 34 -2.68 -4.23 14.48
C VAL A 34 -3.57 -4.29 15.71
N ARG A 35 -4.77 -3.70 15.62
CA ARG A 35 -5.78 -3.66 16.69
C ARG A 35 -5.23 -3.17 18.02
N TYR A 36 -4.44 -2.10 17.94
CA TYR A 36 -3.87 -1.46 19.13
C TYR A 36 -4.94 -1.11 20.15
N SER A 37 -4.69 -1.39 21.42
CA SER A 37 -5.61 -1.11 22.52
C SER A 37 -4.86 -0.42 23.66
N ALA A 38 -5.21 0.83 23.96
CA ALA A 38 -4.63 1.56 25.07
C ALA A 38 -4.92 0.84 26.40
N GLY A 39 -3.90 0.73 27.25
CA GLY A 39 -3.99 0.05 28.52
C GLY A 39 -3.93 -1.48 28.45
N SER A 40 -3.78 -2.06 27.26
CA SER A 40 -3.57 -3.50 27.06
C SER A 40 -2.11 -3.80 26.74
N ASP A 41 -1.75 -5.09 26.77
CA ASP A 41 -0.46 -5.53 26.28
C ASP A 41 -0.42 -5.42 24.74
N ASN A 42 0.50 -4.62 24.22
CA ASN A 42 0.73 -4.44 22.79
C ASN A 42 2.15 -4.93 22.39
N GLN A 43 2.71 -5.88 23.14
CA GLN A 43 4.06 -6.38 22.92
C GLN A 43 4.24 -6.98 21.53
N THR A 44 3.22 -7.68 21.01
CA THR A 44 3.25 -8.22 19.64
C THR A 44 3.49 -7.12 18.60
N PHE A 45 2.82 -5.97 18.75
CA PHE A 45 3.05 -4.85 17.83
C PHE A 45 4.46 -4.26 17.97
N ALA A 46 4.96 -4.15 19.20
CA ALA A 46 6.33 -3.71 19.45
C ALA A 46 7.35 -4.66 18.81
N ASN A 47 7.14 -5.98 18.92
CA ASN A 47 7.99 -6.99 18.30
C ASN A 47 7.98 -6.88 16.77
N VAL A 48 6.81 -6.72 16.14
CA VAL A 48 6.69 -6.49 14.69
C VAL A 48 7.49 -5.27 14.27
N ILE A 49 7.39 -4.14 14.98
CA ILE A 49 8.15 -2.92 14.68
C ILE A 49 9.65 -3.17 14.79
N GLN A 50 10.10 -3.86 15.83
CA GLN A 50 11.52 -4.19 16.01
C GLN A 50 12.03 -5.09 14.88
N ASP A 51 11.25 -6.09 14.46
CA ASP A 51 11.64 -6.99 13.39
C ASP A 51 11.66 -6.28 12.04
N VAL A 52 10.65 -5.48 11.73
CA VAL A 52 10.61 -4.64 10.53
C VAL A 52 11.80 -3.67 10.48
N ASN A 53 12.23 -3.12 11.61
CA ASN A 53 13.40 -2.24 11.67
C ASN A 53 14.72 -2.95 11.33
N LYS A 54 14.80 -4.28 11.49
CA LYS A 54 15.97 -5.11 11.10
C LYS A 54 15.99 -5.41 9.59
N GLN A 55 14.85 -5.30 8.90
CA GLN A 55 14.75 -5.61 7.47
C GLN A 55 15.54 -4.59 6.64
N LYS A 56 16.33 -5.09 5.67
CA LYS A 56 17.18 -4.26 4.82
C LYS A 56 16.41 -3.75 3.60
N ASN A 57 16.82 -2.61 3.10
CA ASN A 57 16.33 -2.01 1.85
C ASN A 57 14.82 -1.75 1.81
N VAL A 58 14.15 -1.66 2.96
CA VAL A 58 12.75 -1.29 3.03
C VAL A 58 12.61 0.22 2.94
N GLU A 59 11.87 0.73 1.98
CA GLU A 59 11.69 2.16 1.76
C GLU A 59 10.62 2.77 2.67
N PHE A 60 9.53 2.04 2.91
CA PHE A 60 8.44 2.48 3.75
C PHE A 60 7.62 1.29 4.28
N VAL A 61 6.73 1.59 5.20
CA VAL A 61 5.75 0.65 5.76
C VAL A 61 4.34 1.13 5.41
N VAL A 62 3.42 0.24 5.13
CA VAL A 62 2.00 0.55 5.03
C VAL A 62 1.21 -0.25 6.07
N PHE A 63 0.38 0.46 6.84
CA PHE A 63 -0.62 -0.15 7.70
C PHE A 63 -1.93 -0.24 6.92
N THR A 64 -2.41 -1.46 6.65
CA THR A 64 -3.58 -1.68 5.79
C THR A 64 -4.91 -1.78 6.55
N GLY A 65 -5.06 -0.99 7.60
CA GLY A 65 -6.31 -0.81 8.34
C GLY A 65 -6.48 -1.72 9.55
N ASP A 66 -7.55 -1.48 10.30
CA ASP A 66 -7.78 -2.05 11.63
C ASP A 66 -6.57 -1.83 12.55
N ASN A 67 -6.06 -0.59 12.50
CA ASN A 67 -4.92 -0.15 13.29
C ASN A 67 -5.26 -0.12 14.79
N LEU A 68 -6.53 0.17 15.09
CA LEU A 68 -7.08 0.29 16.43
C LEU A 68 -7.99 -0.91 16.75
N ASN A 69 -8.07 -1.29 18.01
CA ASN A 69 -9.05 -2.27 18.49
C ASN A 69 -10.46 -1.66 18.58
N LYS A 70 -10.53 -0.36 18.88
CA LYS A 70 -11.76 0.42 18.91
C LYS A 70 -11.49 1.88 18.47
N PRO A 71 -12.48 2.57 17.89
CA PRO A 71 -12.33 3.96 17.46
C PRO A 71 -12.28 4.90 18.66
N SER A 72 -11.07 5.13 19.20
CA SER A 72 -10.84 6.07 20.30
C SER A 72 -9.54 6.86 20.06
N THR A 73 -9.50 8.08 20.60
CA THR A 73 -8.30 8.94 20.54
C THR A 73 -7.14 8.35 21.33
N ASP A 74 -7.41 7.64 22.43
CA ASP A 74 -6.38 7.03 23.26
C ASP A 74 -5.70 5.86 22.52
N ASP A 75 -6.50 5.00 21.84
CA ASP A 75 -5.96 3.92 21.03
C ASP A 75 -5.15 4.50 19.84
N LEU A 76 -5.66 5.58 19.22
CA LEU A 76 -4.98 6.24 18.10
C LEU A 76 -3.66 6.89 18.53
N ASP A 77 -3.62 7.56 19.68
CA ASP A 77 -2.40 8.15 20.21
C ASP A 77 -1.35 7.08 20.52
N GLY A 78 -1.76 6.02 21.20
CA GLY A 78 -0.89 4.89 21.51
C GLY A 78 -0.36 4.18 20.27
N PHE A 79 -1.21 3.92 19.28
CA PHE A 79 -0.80 3.35 17.99
C PHE A 79 0.25 4.23 17.31
N ILE A 80 -0.01 5.55 17.20
CA ILE A 80 0.92 6.48 16.56
C ILE A 80 2.23 6.56 17.33
N LYS A 81 2.20 6.56 18.66
CA LYS A 81 3.39 6.57 19.50
C LYS A 81 4.25 5.33 19.26
N GLU A 82 3.63 4.17 19.13
CA GLU A 82 4.35 2.93 18.83
C GLU A 82 4.86 2.93 17.38
N ALA A 83 4.03 3.28 16.39
CA ALA A 83 4.40 3.34 14.98
C ALA A 83 5.56 4.32 14.70
N LYS A 84 5.70 5.39 15.48
CA LYS A 84 6.84 6.34 15.40
C LYS A 84 8.19 5.70 15.72
N LYS A 85 8.24 4.53 16.32
CA LYS A 85 9.49 3.77 16.56
C LYS A 85 10.02 3.09 15.28
N LEU A 86 9.23 3.06 14.20
CA LEU A 86 9.72 2.68 12.89
C LEU A 86 10.78 3.67 12.42
N ASN A 87 11.91 3.16 11.96
CA ASN A 87 13.02 3.96 11.42
C ASN A 87 12.81 4.37 9.94
N ARG A 88 11.57 4.23 9.43
CA ARG A 88 11.15 4.48 8.05
C ARG A 88 9.85 5.28 7.99
N PRO A 89 9.56 5.95 6.86
CA PRO A 89 8.23 6.52 6.62
C PRO A 89 7.16 5.44 6.66
N TYR A 90 5.95 5.79 7.08
CA TYR A 90 4.81 4.90 7.01
C TYR A 90 3.55 5.60 6.51
N TYR A 91 2.65 4.82 5.90
CA TYR A 91 1.36 5.24 5.35
C TYR A 91 0.26 4.45 6.04
N ILE A 92 -0.93 5.05 6.13
CA ILE A 92 -2.03 4.50 6.92
C ILE A 92 -3.27 4.40 6.04
N VAL A 93 -3.85 3.21 6.00
CA VAL A 93 -5.20 2.93 5.48
C VAL A 93 -6.15 2.83 6.67
N ILE A 94 -7.40 3.21 6.50
CA ILE A 94 -8.45 3.11 7.52
C ILE A 94 -9.21 1.79 7.35
N GLY A 95 -9.37 1.04 8.46
CA GLY A 95 -10.24 -0.14 8.56
C GLY A 95 -11.57 0.15 9.26
N ASP A 96 -12.41 -0.87 9.44
CA ASP A 96 -13.74 -0.72 10.06
C ASP A 96 -13.67 -0.46 11.57
N LYS A 97 -12.59 -0.87 12.24
CA LYS A 97 -12.40 -0.60 13.68
C LYS A 97 -11.78 0.75 13.99
N ASP A 98 -11.20 1.40 12.96
CA ASP A 98 -10.47 2.65 13.16
C ASP A 98 -11.39 3.85 13.36
N VAL A 99 -12.62 3.81 12.84
CA VAL A 99 -13.51 4.96 12.79
C VAL A 99 -14.96 4.65 13.18
N ASN A 100 -15.57 5.57 13.90
CA ASN A 100 -17.00 5.54 14.23
C ASN A 100 -17.44 6.95 14.67
N LYS A 101 -18.24 7.61 13.84
CA LYS A 101 -18.72 8.97 14.09
C LYS A 101 -19.53 9.09 15.40
N LEU A 102 -20.30 8.06 15.75
CA LEU A 102 -21.07 8.03 17.00
C LEU A 102 -20.19 7.88 18.26
N LYS A 103 -18.93 7.45 18.10
CA LYS A 103 -17.92 7.34 19.16
C LYS A 103 -16.89 8.46 19.10
N HIS A 104 -17.21 9.58 18.47
CA HIS A 104 -16.36 10.77 18.37
C HIS A 104 -14.98 10.53 17.71
N LEU A 105 -14.92 9.59 16.76
CA LEU A 105 -13.77 9.42 15.88
C LEU A 105 -14.25 9.12 14.45
N SER A 106 -14.77 10.15 13.79
CA SER A 106 -15.09 10.09 12.36
C SER A 106 -13.84 10.01 11.50
N LYS A 107 -13.97 9.68 10.22
CA LYS A 107 -12.86 9.73 9.27
C LYS A 107 -12.17 11.09 9.22
N VAL A 108 -12.95 12.15 9.28
CA VAL A 108 -12.41 13.54 9.27
C VAL A 108 -11.56 13.79 10.51
N GLU A 109 -12.04 13.38 11.68
CA GLU A 109 -11.29 13.52 12.94
C GLU A 109 -10.04 12.64 12.94
N TYR A 110 -10.13 11.41 12.43
CA TYR A 110 -8.99 10.51 12.30
C TYR A 110 -7.89 11.12 11.41
N VAL A 111 -8.23 11.58 10.21
CA VAL A 111 -7.28 12.25 9.30
C VAL A 111 -6.68 13.50 9.91
N LYS A 112 -7.52 14.35 10.55
CA LYS A 112 -7.07 15.55 11.24
C LYS A 112 -6.07 15.22 12.36
N TYR A 113 -6.33 14.13 13.10
CA TYR A 113 -5.44 13.65 14.15
C TYR A 113 -4.10 13.19 13.58
N LEU A 114 -4.09 12.39 12.51
CA LEU A 114 -2.87 11.96 11.83
C LEU A 114 -2.04 13.16 11.34
N LYS A 115 -2.66 14.16 10.72
CA LYS A 115 -2.00 15.38 10.27
C LYS A 115 -1.32 16.15 11.40
N LYS A 116 -1.97 16.20 12.56
CA LYS A 116 -1.43 16.89 13.75
C LYS A 116 -0.25 16.14 14.35
N HIS A 117 -0.29 14.82 14.37
CA HIS A 117 0.66 14.00 15.14
C HIS A 117 1.76 13.34 14.29
N ILE A 118 1.59 13.24 12.96
CA ILE A 118 2.60 12.67 12.06
C ILE A 118 3.14 13.77 11.15
N ARG A 119 4.35 14.24 11.42
CA ARG A 119 4.98 15.41 10.74
C ARG A 119 4.94 15.36 9.21
N LYS A 120 5.06 14.19 8.61
CA LYS A 120 5.10 13.99 7.15
C LYS A 120 3.76 13.56 6.56
N TYR A 121 2.72 13.38 7.37
CA TYR A 121 1.39 13.01 6.88
C TYR A 121 0.74 14.21 6.19
N LYS A 122 0.48 14.09 4.90
CA LYS A 122 -0.06 15.16 4.05
C LYS A 122 -1.51 14.96 3.59
N PRO A 123 -2.07 13.72 3.58
CA PRO A 123 -3.41 13.51 3.05
C PRO A 123 -4.46 14.41 3.72
N GLU A 124 -5.40 14.92 2.92
CA GLU A 124 -6.54 15.71 3.38
C GLU A 124 -7.80 14.84 3.58
N THR A 125 -7.83 13.70 2.91
CA THR A 125 -8.96 12.76 2.89
C THR A 125 -8.48 11.34 3.19
N PRO A 126 -9.38 10.42 3.58
CA PRO A 126 -9.05 9.01 3.78
C PRO A 126 -8.50 8.33 2.53
N SER A 127 -9.03 8.67 1.35
CA SER A 127 -8.48 8.24 0.07
C SER A 127 -7.43 9.24 -0.39
N TYR A 128 -6.25 8.76 -0.79
CA TYR A 128 -5.16 9.61 -1.26
C TYR A 128 -4.16 8.84 -2.12
N THR A 129 -3.33 9.57 -2.84
CA THR A 129 -2.27 9.02 -3.69
C THR A 129 -0.91 9.52 -3.24
N PHE A 130 0.09 8.65 -3.31
CA PHE A 130 1.48 9.02 -3.18
C PHE A 130 2.34 8.27 -4.19
N ILE A 131 3.50 8.83 -4.51
CA ILE A 131 4.40 8.28 -5.51
C ILE A 131 5.73 7.93 -4.83
N LYS A 132 6.24 6.76 -5.14
CA LYS A 132 7.58 6.34 -4.81
C LYS A 132 8.27 5.88 -6.09
N ASP A 133 9.35 6.54 -6.40
CA ASP A 133 10.07 6.34 -7.66
C ASP A 133 9.13 6.39 -8.87
N ASN A 134 8.92 5.29 -9.56
CA ASN A 134 8.05 5.22 -10.73
C ASN A 134 6.70 4.53 -10.46
N ILE A 135 6.45 4.12 -9.21
CA ILE A 135 5.21 3.46 -8.82
C ILE A 135 4.26 4.44 -8.12
N VAL A 136 3.01 4.38 -8.50
CA VAL A 136 1.91 5.13 -7.87
C VAL A 136 1.20 4.23 -6.89
N PHE A 137 1.07 4.69 -5.64
CA PHE A 137 0.30 4.03 -4.60
C PHE A 137 -0.99 4.80 -4.37
N ILE A 138 -2.11 4.12 -4.53
CA ILE A 138 -3.45 4.68 -4.31
C ILE A 138 -4.04 4.04 -3.06
N VAL A 139 -4.28 4.83 -2.03
CA VAL A 139 -5.02 4.41 -0.85
C VAL A 139 -6.50 4.61 -1.11
N ALA A 140 -7.27 3.53 -1.20
CA ALA A 140 -8.71 3.55 -1.43
C ALA A 140 -9.48 3.23 -0.13
N ASP A 141 -10.33 4.15 0.30
CA ASP A 141 -11.09 4.04 1.53
C ASP A 141 -12.44 3.38 1.32
N GLY A 142 -12.62 2.21 1.92
CA GLY A 142 -13.88 1.46 1.95
C GLY A 142 -14.55 1.40 3.34
N ALA A 143 -13.98 2.06 4.37
CA ALA A 143 -14.54 2.05 5.71
C ALA A 143 -15.85 2.84 5.80
N LYS A 144 -16.69 2.52 6.78
CA LYS A 144 -17.95 3.21 7.08
C LYS A 144 -17.89 3.78 8.50
N ASP A 145 -18.01 5.10 8.65
CA ASP A 145 -17.95 5.75 9.96
C ASP A 145 -19.31 6.22 10.50
N VAL A 146 -20.33 6.34 9.64
CA VAL A 146 -21.68 6.78 10.04
C VAL A 146 -22.54 5.59 10.48
N ILE A 147 -22.54 4.52 9.67
CA ILE A 147 -23.17 3.23 9.99
C ILE A 147 -22.05 2.19 9.95
N PRO A 148 -21.30 2.03 11.06
CA PRO A 148 -20.20 1.10 11.11
C PRO A 148 -20.66 -0.33 10.88
N GLY A 149 -19.76 -1.15 10.32
CA GLY A 149 -20.02 -2.56 10.08
C GLY A 149 -18.83 -3.20 9.37
N THR A 150 -18.72 -4.49 9.48
CA THR A 150 -17.60 -5.28 8.97
C THR A 150 -17.51 -5.34 7.44
N ASN A 151 -18.57 -5.02 6.71
CA ASN A 151 -18.54 -4.99 5.24
C ASN A 151 -17.82 -3.74 4.74
N GLY A 152 -16.87 -3.89 3.86
CA GLY A 152 -16.30 -2.78 3.10
C GLY A 152 -17.34 -2.18 2.13
N TYR A 153 -17.28 -0.86 1.93
CA TYR A 153 -18.11 -0.19 0.94
C TYR A 153 -17.36 0.97 0.28
N PHE A 154 -16.95 0.76 -0.94
CA PHE A 154 -16.38 1.83 -1.77
C PHE A 154 -17.53 2.60 -2.42
N LYS A 155 -17.78 3.81 -1.91
CA LYS A 155 -18.84 4.68 -2.40
C LYS A 155 -18.58 5.12 -3.84
N GLU A 156 -19.61 5.58 -4.52
CA GLU A 156 -19.53 6.03 -5.92
C GLU A 156 -18.52 7.19 -6.10
N ASP A 157 -18.45 8.12 -5.14
CA ASP A 157 -17.47 9.21 -5.15
C ASP A 157 -16.02 8.69 -5.04
N VAL A 158 -15.79 7.66 -4.21
CA VAL A 158 -14.48 6.98 -4.10
C VAL A 158 -14.15 6.22 -5.38
N LEU A 159 -15.12 5.52 -5.98
CA LEU A 159 -14.90 4.79 -7.24
C LEU A 159 -14.64 5.74 -8.41
N THR A 160 -15.36 6.85 -8.49
CA THR A 160 -15.13 7.89 -9.50
C THR A 160 -13.75 8.52 -9.33
N TRP A 161 -13.36 8.81 -8.10
CA TRP A 161 -12.03 9.32 -7.79
C TRP A 161 -10.93 8.31 -8.17
N LEU A 162 -11.13 7.03 -7.87
CA LEU A 162 -10.20 5.95 -8.23
C LEU A 162 -10.04 5.83 -9.75
N ASP A 163 -11.13 5.86 -10.51
CA ASP A 163 -11.14 5.83 -11.98
C ASP A 163 -10.32 7.01 -12.56
N ASN A 164 -10.51 8.20 -12.00
CA ASN A 164 -9.77 9.40 -12.38
C ASN A 164 -8.28 9.31 -12.05
N GLU A 165 -7.91 8.81 -10.87
CA GLU A 165 -6.49 8.63 -10.50
C GLU A 165 -5.83 7.56 -11.39
N LEU A 166 -6.50 6.44 -11.69
CA LEU A 166 -5.99 5.42 -12.59
C LEU A 166 -5.79 5.95 -14.01
N THR A 167 -6.72 6.78 -14.50
CA THR A 167 -6.60 7.48 -15.80
C THR A 167 -5.43 8.46 -15.80
N LYS A 168 -5.31 9.27 -14.76
CA LYS A 168 -4.24 10.27 -14.60
C LYS A 168 -2.85 9.64 -14.65
N TYR A 169 -2.72 8.45 -14.10
CA TYR A 169 -1.46 7.71 -14.01
C TYR A 169 -1.40 6.50 -14.95
N GLN A 170 -2.10 6.56 -16.11
CA GLN A 170 -2.20 5.45 -17.05
C GLN A 170 -0.84 4.92 -17.55
N ASP A 171 0.20 5.77 -17.56
CA ASP A 171 1.56 5.43 -17.99
C ASP A 171 2.47 4.98 -16.82
N LYS A 172 1.91 4.77 -15.64
CA LYS A 172 2.62 4.35 -14.42
C LYS A 172 2.07 3.03 -13.89
N ASN A 173 2.93 2.25 -13.27
CA ASN A 173 2.48 1.10 -12.50
C ASN A 173 1.77 1.57 -11.23
N VAL A 174 0.61 1.00 -10.95
CA VAL A 174 -0.21 1.35 -9.79
C VAL A 174 -0.35 0.17 -8.85
N ILE A 175 -0.13 0.42 -7.56
CA ILE A 175 -0.47 -0.50 -6.47
C ILE A 175 -1.57 0.15 -5.63
N ILE A 176 -2.68 -0.55 -5.46
CA ILE A 176 -3.79 -0.08 -4.62
C ILE A 176 -3.64 -0.67 -3.23
N LEU A 177 -3.75 0.20 -2.23
CA LEU A 177 -3.69 -0.11 -0.81
C LEU A 177 -5.07 0.13 -0.20
N GLN A 178 -5.66 -0.87 0.39
CA GLN A 178 -7.00 -0.79 0.99
C GLN A 178 -7.12 -1.75 2.17
N HIS A 179 -8.17 -1.62 2.98
CA HIS A 179 -8.42 -2.56 4.06
C HIS A 179 -9.23 -3.77 3.58
N PHE A 180 -10.31 -3.51 2.87
CA PHE A 180 -11.29 -4.53 2.46
C PHE A 180 -10.91 -5.17 1.11
N PRO A 181 -10.66 -6.49 1.05
CA PRO A 181 -10.44 -7.20 -0.21
C PRO A 181 -11.67 -7.10 -1.13
N ILE A 182 -11.41 -6.90 -2.43
CA ILE A 182 -12.47 -6.96 -3.46
C ILE A 182 -12.72 -8.41 -3.88
N ILE A 183 -11.66 -9.21 -3.91
CA ILE A 183 -11.73 -10.65 -4.11
C ILE A 183 -11.60 -11.27 -2.72
N PRO A 184 -12.64 -11.93 -2.20
CA PRO A 184 -12.60 -12.50 -0.87
C PRO A 184 -11.51 -13.58 -0.76
N PRO A 185 -10.63 -13.52 0.24
CA PRO A 185 -9.59 -14.54 0.45
C PRO A 185 -10.12 -15.81 1.15
N SER A 186 -11.36 -15.76 1.65
CA SER A 186 -12.06 -16.90 2.28
C SER A 186 -13.56 -16.67 2.30
N GLU A 187 -14.34 -17.72 2.58
CA GLU A 187 -15.82 -17.70 2.60
C GLU A 187 -16.36 -17.16 3.95
N LYS A 188 -16.09 -15.91 4.24
CA LYS A 188 -16.64 -15.18 5.41
C LYS A 188 -17.54 -14.04 4.92
N GLU A 189 -18.78 -14.35 4.53
CA GLU A 189 -19.71 -13.39 3.90
C GLU A 189 -19.91 -12.09 4.68
N ALA A 190 -19.89 -12.15 6.03
CA ALA A 190 -20.00 -10.97 6.88
C ALA A 190 -18.86 -9.93 6.67
N TYR A 191 -17.76 -10.34 6.03
CA TYR A 191 -16.58 -9.52 5.75
C TYR A 191 -16.50 -9.07 4.30
N TYR A 192 -17.40 -9.54 3.43
CA TYR A 192 -17.36 -9.22 2.02
C TYR A 192 -17.54 -7.72 1.76
N THR A 193 -16.83 -7.23 0.77
CA THR A 193 -17.08 -5.87 0.25
C THR A 193 -18.47 -5.81 -0.38
N PHE A 194 -19.22 -4.77 -0.07
CA PHE A 194 -20.54 -4.55 -0.66
C PHE A 194 -20.40 -4.05 -2.09
N LYS A 195 -21.13 -4.64 -3.04
CA LYS A 195 -21.08 -4.34 -4.49
C LYS A 195 -19.66 -4.38 -5.08
N PRO A 196 -18.89 -5.46 -4.90
CA PRO A 196 -17.52 -5.55 -5.40
C PRO A 196 -17.46 -5.45 -6.94
N GLU A 197 -18.54 -5.79 -7.63
CA GLU A 197 -18.66 -5.70 -9.08
C GLU A 197 -18.50 -4.27 -9.61
N GLU A 198 -18.92 -3.24 -8.87
CA GLU A 198 -18.74 -1.84 -9.28
C GLU A 198 -17.25 -1.44 -9.23
N TYR A 199 -16.54 -1.88 -8.21
CA TYR A 199 -15.10 -1.68 -8.13
C TYR A 199 -14.36 -2.45 -9.25
N MET A 200 -14.75 -3.71 -9.50
CA MET A 200 -14.17 -4.51 -10.55
C MET A 200 -14.41 -3.93 -11.95
N LYS A 201 -15.54 -3.22 -12.18
CA LYS A 201 -15.77 -2.46 -13.42
C LYS A 201 -14.77 -1.32 -13.57
N VAL A 202 -14.38 -0.65 -12.50
CA VAL A 202 -13.34 0.38 -12.55
C VAL A 202 -12.02 -0.26 -12.93
N LEU A 203 -11.57 -1.31 -12.22
CA LEU A 203 -10.30 -1.97 -12.53
C LEU A 203 -10.23 -2.50 -13.97
N ALA A 204 -11.35 -2.99 -14.50
CA ALA A 204 -11.40 -3.56 -15.85
C ALA A 204 -11.16 -2.56 -16.98
N LYS A 205 -11.26 -1.26 -16.72
CA LYS A 205 -10.96 -0.18 -17.69
C LYS A 205 -9.48 0.13 -17.80
N HIS A 206 -8.68 -0.33 -16.81
CA HIS A 206 -7.29 0.07 -16.62
C HIS A 206 -6.36 -1.14 -16.62
N ASN A 207 -5.22 -1.02 -17.27
CA ASN A 207 -4.18 -2.07 -17.35
C ASN A 207 -2.93 -1.75 -16.52
N ASN A 208 -2.92 -0.60 -15.86
CA ASN A 208 -1.80 -0.10 -15.07
C ASN A 208 -1.82 -0.58 -13.62
N VAL A 209 -2.93 -1.18 -13.12
CA VAL A 209 -2.99 -1.76 -11.78
C VAL A 209 -2.24 -3.09 -11.77
N LYS A 210 -1.24 -3.20 -10.89
CA LYS A 210 -0.38 -4.40 -10.76
C LYS A 210 -0.72 -5.22 -9.52
N ALA A 211 -1.11 -4.54 -8.43
CA ALA A 211 -1.55 -5.23 -7.21
C ALA A 211 -2.65 -4.45 -6.48
N VAL A 212 -3.47 -5.20 -5.75
CA VAL A 212 -4.40 -4.71 -4.70
C VAL A 212 -4.00 -5.40 -3.41
N ILE A 213 -3.58 -4.62 -2.42
CA ILE A 213 -3.06 -5.10 -1.14
C ILE A 213 -4.04 -4.74 -0.03
N SER A 214 -4.43 -5.72 0.77
CA SER A 214 -5.51 -5.61 1.75
C SER A 214 -5.25 -6.40 3.04
N GLY A 215 -6.13 -6.27 4.03
CA GLY A 215 -6.15 -7.00 5.29
C GLY A 215 -7.52 -7.60 5.58
N HIS A 216 -8.08 -7.29 6.75
CA HIS A 216 -9.47 -7.47 7.17
C HIS A 216 -9.90 -8.91 7.52
N PHE A 217 -9.64 -9.88 6.66
CA PHE A 217 -10.15 -11.26 6.82
C PHE A 217 -9.41 -12.10 7.87
N GLY A 218 -8.27 -11.63 8.35
CA GLY A 218 -7.42 -12.37 9.26
C GLY A 218 -6.82 -13.63 8.64
N VAL A 219 -6.60 -13.65 7.33
CA VAL A 219 -5.99 -14.75 6.57
C VAL A 219 -4.93 -14.24 5.61
N ASN A 220 -3.88 -15.01 5.45
CA ASN A 220 -2.84 -14.77 4.45
C ASN A 220 -3.24 -15.45 3.13
N ASN A 221 -3.42 -14.67 2.09
CA ASN A 221 -3.81 -15.17 0.78
C ASN A 221 -3.17 -14.34 -0.34
N GLU A 222 -2.85 -15.01 -1.44
CA GLU A 222 -2.38 -14.39 -2.67
C GLU A 222 -3.09 -15.05 -3.83
N GLN A 223 -3.69 -14.25 -4.70
CA GLN A 223 -4.36 -14.73 -5.89
C GLN A 223 -4.21 -13.73 -7.03
N SER A 224 -4.13 -14.22 -8.25
CA SER A 224 -4.06 -13.36 -9.44
C SER A 224 -5.37 -13.42 -10.20
N VAL A 225 -5.97 -12.26 -10.44
CA VAL A 225 -7.21 -12.14 -11.22
C VAL A 225 -6.99 -11.11 -12.32
N ARG A 226 -7.12 -11.53 -13.57
CA ARG A 226 -6.91 -10.69 -14.77
C ARG A 226 -5.54 -9.97 -14.77
N GLY A 227 -4.50 -10.64 -14.29
CA GLY A 227 -3.14 -10.09 -14.25
C GLY A 227 -2.87 -9.12 -13.09
N VAL A 228 -3.84 -8.91 -12.20
CA VAL A 228 -3.67 -8.11 -10.97
C VAL A 228 -3.45 -9.07 -9.80
N SER A 229 -2.39 -8.83 -9.02
CA SER A 229 -2.11 -9.58 -7.78
C SER A 229 -3.00 -9.05 -6.65
N HIS A 230 -3.86 -9.90 -6.10
CA HIS A 230 -4.66 -9.61 -4.91
C HIS A 230 -4.00 -10.26 -3.70
N ILE A 231 -3.48 -9.44 -2.79
CA ILE A 231 -2.71 -9.87 -1.61
C ILE A 231 -3.48 -9.48 -0.36
N SER A 232 -3.82 -10.47 0.46
CA SER A 232 -4.42 -10.26 1.78
C SER A 232 -3.45 -10.74 2.86
N THR A 233 -3.26 -9.92 3.89
CA THR A 233 -2.40 -10.25 5.03
C THR A 233 -3.22 -10.33 6.30
N ALA A 234 -3.00 -11.39 7.07
CA ALA A 234 -3.57 -11.55 8.42
C ALA A 234 -3.04 -10.45 9.36
N GLY A 235 -3.65 -10.36 10.53
CA GLY A 235 -3.19 -9.45 11.57
C GLY A 235 -1.85 -9.89 12.18
N ILE A 236 -1.25 -8.99 12.95
CA ILE A 236 -0.01 -9.27 13.67
C ILE A 236 -0.15 -10.54 14.55
N PRO A 237 0.93 -11.36 14.68
CA PRO A 237 2.33 -11.06 14.38
C PRO A 237 2.75 -11.18 12.91
N ASP A 238 1.82 -11.57 12.02
CA ASP A 238 2.12 -11.70 10.59
C ASP A 238 2.28 -10.31 9.94
N TYR A 239 3.24 -10.21 9.01
CA TYR A 239 3.42 -9.07 8.12
C TYR A 239 4.03 -9.55 6.80
N ARG A 240 4.02 -8.71 5.76
CA ARG A 240 4.65 -9.04 4.48
C ARG A 240 5.76 -8.07 4.12
N ILE A 241 6.84 -8.62 3.56
CA ILE A 241 7.79 -7.86 2.76
C ILE A 241 7.35 -7.98 1.31
N ILE A 242 7.14 -6.86 0.65
CA ILE A 242 6.70 -6.81 -0.74
C ILE A 242 7.82 -6.21 -1.58
N ASP A 243 8.30 -7.02 -2.50
CA ASP A 243 9.27 -6.63 -3.52
C ASP A 243 8.56 -6.37 -4.83
N VAL A 244 8.84 -5.22 -5.43
CA VAL A 244 8.42 -4.86 -6.78
C VAL A 244 9.68 -4.86 -7.62
N MET A 245 9.91 -5.95 -8.31
CA MET A 245 11.06 -6.11 -9.19
C MET A 245 10.75 -5.53 -10.57
N ASP A 246 11.76 -4.96 -11.22
CA ASP A 246 11.60 -4.27 -12.51
C ASP A 246 10.54 -3.16 -12.45
N ALA A 247 10.52 -2.39 -11.36
CA ALA A 247 9.48 -1.42 -11.01
C ALA A 247 9.26 -0.31 -12.05
N ASP A 248 10.26 -0.03 -12.87
CA ASP A 248 10.25 0.95 -13.95
C ASP A 248 9.85 0.39 -15.33
N THR A 249 9.61 -0.93 -15.40
CA THR A 249 9.10 -1.57 -16.63
C THR A 249 7.56 -1.60 -16.65
N PRO A 250 6.94 -1.78 -17.82
CA PRO A 250 5.48 -1.91 -17.91
C PRO A 250 4.89 -3.12 -17.19
N ASN A 251 5.71 -4.15 -16.93
CA ASN A 251 5.29 -5.41 -16.33
C ASN A 251 6.20 -5.79 -15.15
N PRO A 252 6.12 -5.06 -14.03
CA PRO A 252 6.87 -5.39 -12.82
C PRO A 252 6.41 -6.72 -12.23
N THR A 253 7.32 -7.41 -11.59
CA THR A 253 6.98 -8.60 -10.81
C THR A 253 6.73 -8.21 -9.36
N ILE A 254 5.58 -8.59 -8.82
CA ILE A 254 5.24 -8.40 -7.40
C ILE A 254 5.50 -9.71 -6.67
N TRP A 255 6.37 -9.66 -5.66
CA TRP A 255 6.65 -10.79 -4.79
C TRP A 255 6.37 -10.43 -3.35
N ALA A 256 5.47 -11.17 -2.70
CA ALA A 256 5.02 -10.89 -1.34
C ALA A 256 5.48 -12.00 -0.39
N GLN A 257 6.52 -11.74 0.38
CA GLN A 257 7.06 -12.68 1.34
C GLN A 257 6.36 -12.54 2.70
N LEU A 258 5.68 -13.59 3.14
CA LEU A 258 5.12 -13.64 4.49
C LEU A 258 6.24 -13.77 5.54
N LYS A 259 6.12 -12.99 6.60
CA LYS A 259 6.97 -13.00 7.80
C LYS A 259 6.11 -13.09 9.04
N GLN A 260 6.68 -13.60 10.10
CA GLN A 260 6.07 -13.61 11.42
C GLN A 260 7.10 -13.11 12.43
N ALA A 261 6.74 -12.08 13.21
CA ALA A 261 7.58 -11.58 14.28
C ALA A 261 7.49 -12.49 15.52
N GLU A 262 8.61 -12.70 16.18
CA GLU A 262 8.73 -13.48 17.42
C GLU A 262 8.37 -12.67 18.69
#